data_b3f0cb34d4b833dcbd610c4f4e3ab8d3
#
_entry.id   b3f0cb34d4b833dcbd610c4f4e3ab8d3
#
_cell.length_a   1.000
_cell.length_b   1.000
_cell.length_c   1.000
_cell.angle_alpha   90.00
_cell.angle_beta   90.00
_cell.angle_gamma   90.00
#
_symmetry.space_group_name_H-M   'P 1'
#
loop_
_entity.id
_entity.type
_entity.pdbx_description
1 polymer ?
#
loop_
_entity_poly.entity_id
_entity_poly.type
_entity_poly.pdbx_seq_one_letter_code
_entity_poly.pdbx_strand_id
1 'polypeptide(L)'
;SEMCIRDSMETEQAYRLSDFYIIHMDACSTIQEISDLHHEMALDFTGKMRLLQKNAALSKPVAQCIDYIYAHISARITVEDLAVYTNLSASYLSRLFKQNLGVSISDYIREKKIEKAQNLLRFSDYTYIEIANYLSFSSQSHFIQTFEHYVGMTPKQYRGSTYKSNW
;
A
#
# COMPACT_ATOMS: atom_id res chain seq x y z
N SER A 1 11.66 19.70 18.39
CA SER A 1 10.28 19.91 17.88
C SER A 1 9.95 19.06 16.64
N GLU A 2 10.86 18.98 15.66
CA GLU A 2 10.67 18.13 14.45
C GLU A 2 10.77 16.63 14.74
N MET A 3 11.55 16.21 15.70
CA MET A 3 11.69 14.82 16.14
C MET A 3 10.39 14.28 16.76
N CYS A 4 9.65 15.12 17.48
CA CYS A 4 8.40 14.74 18.15
C CYS A 4 7.24 14.51 17.16
N ILE A 5 7.22 15.24 16.03
CA ILE A 5 6.20 15.08 14.98
C ILE A 5 6.43 13.79 14.19
N ARG A 6 7.71 13.45 13.93
CA ARG A 6 8.07 12.21 13.24
C ARG A 6 7.74 10.98 14.08
N ASP A 7 8.06 11.01 15.37
CA ASP A 7 7.77 9.93 16.30
C ASP A 7 6.23 9.73 16.48
N SER A 8 5.46 10.81 16.49
CA SER A 8 3.99 10.71 16.63
C SER A 8 3.32 10.18 15.35
N MET A 9 3.81 10.50 14.16
CA MET A 9 3.29 9.95 12.90
C MET A 9 3.62 8.46 12.75
N GLU A 10 4.83 8.05 13.12
CA GLU A 10 5.23 6.64 13.16
C GLU A 10 4.37 5.85 14.15
N THR A 11 4.10 6.41 15.31
CA THR A 11 3.25 5.82 16.35
C THR A 11 1.81 5.69 15.87
N GLU A 12 1.22 6.71 15.23
CA GLU A 12 -0.16 6.66 14.72
C GLU A 12 -0.32 5.62 13.60
N GLN A 13 0.65 5.49 12.70
CA GLN A 13 0.63 4.46 11.66
C GLN A 13 0.73 3.05 12.25
N ALA A 14 1.56 2.87 13.28
CA ALA A 14 1.68 1.61 13.99
C ALA A 14 0.36 1.24 14.70
N TYR A 15 -0.30 2.20 15.35
CA TYR A 15 -1.60 1.97 15.98
C TYR A 15 -2.69 1.61 14.96
N ARG A 16 -2.80 2.33 13.85
CA ARG A 16 -3.77 2.02 12.78
C ARG A 16 -3.56 0.63 12.19
N LEU A 17 -2.31 0.21 12.03
CA LEU A 17 -1.99 -1.13 11.57
C LEU A 17 -2.35 -2.18 12.62
N SER A 18 -2.07 -1.91 13.89
CA SER A 18 -2.43 -2.76 15.01
C SER A 18 -3.95 -2.92 15.12
N ASP A 19 -4.70 -1.82 15.05
CA ASP A 19 -6.17 -1.84 15.07
C ASP A 19 -6.75 -2.64 13.92
N PHE A 20 -6.17 -2.50 12.71
CA PHE A 20 -6.56 -3.30 11.56
C PHE A 20 -6.43 -4.80 11.85
N TYR A 21 -5.29 -5.24 12.38
CA TYR A 21 -5.06 -6.66 12.67
C TYR A 21 -5.88 -7.16 13.86
N ILE A 22 -6.14 -6.33 14.88
CA ILE A 22 -7.01 -6.68 16.01
C ILE A 22 -8.44 -6.96 15.53
N ILE A 23 -9.00 -6.08 14.70
CA ILE A 23 -10.35 -6.26 14.14
C ILE A 23 -10.44 -7.54 13.30
N HIS A 24 -9.39 -7.87 12.53
CA HIS A 24 -9.38 -9.08 11.72
C HIS A 24 -9.15 -10.34 12.56
N MET A 25 -8.41 -10.26 13.66
CA MET A 25 -8.27 -11.36 14.61
C MET A 25 -9.59 -11.74 15.27
N ASP A 26 -10.42 -10.76 15.60
CA ASP A 26 -11.76 -10.99 16.17
C ASP A 26 -12.71 -11.68 15.17
N ALA A 27 -12.44 -11.58 13.88
CA ALA A 27 -13.21 -12.26 12.82
C ALA A 27 -12.71 -13.68 12.52
N CYS A 28 -11.53 -14.07 13.00
CA CYS A 28 -10.98 -15.41 12.81
C CYS A 28 -11.76 -16.47 13.61
N SER A 29 -12.05 -17.60 12.98
CA SER A 29 -12.81 -18.70 13.58
C SER A 29 -11.93 -19.91 13.92
N THR A 30 -10.71 -19.98 13.41
CA THR A 30 -9.78 -21.10 13.60
C THR A 30 -8.41 -20.62 14.05
N ILE A 31 -7.69 -21.54 14.75
CA ILE A 31 -6.30 -21.30 15.19
C ILE A 31 -5.37 -21.06 13.98
N GLN A 32 -5.65 -21.74 12.87
CA GLN A 32 -4.85 -21.58 11.65
C GLN A 32 -5.00 -20.18 11.06
N GLU A 33 -6.23 -19.65 10.96
CA GLU A 33 -6.49 -18.29 10.51
C GLU A 33 -5.79 -17.25 11.38
N ILE A 34 -5.80 -17.44 12.71
CA ILE A 34 -5.09 -16.57 13.65
C ILE A 34 -3.58 -16.63 13.41
N SER A 35 -3.03 -17.83 13.19
CA SER A 35 -1.61 -18.03 12.94
C SER A 35 -1.16 -17.36 11.63
N ASP A 36 -1.94 -17.52 10.58
CA ASP A 36 -1.66 -16.95 9.26
C ASP A 36 -1.76 -15.41 9.31
N LEU A 37 -2.78 -14.89 9.97
CA LEU A 37 -2.94 -13.45 10.18
C LEU A 37 -1.81 -12.84 11.02
N HIS A 38 -1.36 -13.55 12.06
CA HIS A 38 -0.23 -13.14 12.88
C HIS A 38 1.08 -13.14 12.07
N HIS A 39 1.28 -14.12 11.20
CA HIS A 39 2.43 -14.15 10.31
C HIS A 39 2.43 -12.97 9.32
N GLU A 40 1.28 -12.66 8.73
CA GLU A 40 1.11 -11.50 7.85
C GLU A 40 1.34 -10.18 8.60
N MET A 41 0.83 -10.06 9.82
CA MET A 41 1.09 -8.90 10.67
C MET A 41 2.59 -8.71 10.89
N ALA A 42 3.33 -9.78 11.20
CA ALA A 42 4.77 -9.73 11.39
C ALA A 42 5.52 -9.28 10.13
N LEU A 43 5.10 -9.77 8.96
CA LEU A 43 5.69 -9.37 7.67
C LEU A 43 5.39 -7.90 7.34
N ASP A 44 4.17 -7.42 7.59
CA ASP A 44 3.77 -6.04 7.36
C ASP A 44 4.53 -5.07 8.28
N PHE A 45 4.64 -5.37 9.56
CA PHE A 45 5.43 -4.58 10.50
C PHE A 45 6.90 -4.56 10.11
N THR A 46 7.47 -5.72 9.76
CA THR A 46 8.86 -5.82 9.31
C THR A 46 9.11 -5.06 8.02
N GLY A 47 8.19 -5.16 7.05
CA GLY A 47 8.24 -4.44 5.79
C GLY A 47 8.20 -2.92 6.00
N LYS A 48 7.30 -2.44 6.88
CA LYS A 48 7.21 -1.01 7.24
C LYS A 48 8.44 -0.52 7.98
N MET A 49 8.99 -1.31 8.92
CA MET A 49 10.24 -0.95 9.61
C MET A 49 11.42 -0.87 8.64
N ARG A 50 11.52 -1.78 7.66
CA ARG A 50 12.53 -1.70 6.59
C ARG A 50 12.35 -0.45 5.71
N LEU A 51 11.10 -0.09 5.40
CA LEU A 51 10.78 1.13 4.66
C LEU A 51 11.17 2.38 5.46
N LEU A 52 10.91 2.43 6.75
CA LEU A 52 11.31 3.54 7.63
C LEU A 52 12.83 3.67 7.70
N GLN A 53 13.58 2.57 7.81
CA GLN A 53 15.03 2.56 7.75
C GLN A 53 15.57 3.00 6.39
N LYS A 54 14.92 2.59 5.30
CA LYS A 54 15.27 2.96 3.93
C LYS A 54 14.89 4.42 3.64
N ASN A 55 13.77 4.90 4.20
CA ASN A 55 13.32 6.29 4.10
C ASN A 55 14.24 7.25 4.86
N ALA A 56 14.91 6.82 5.91
CA ALA A 56 15.95 7.61 6.58
C ALA A 56 17.16 7.94 5.67
N ALA A 57 17.38 7.13 4.61
CA ALA A 57 18.38 7.36 3.58
C ALA A 57 17.82 8.10 2.34
N LEU A 58 16.50 8.33 2.25
CA LEU A 58 15.86 9.02 1.14
C LEU A 58 15.96 10.54 1.31
N SER A 59 15.95 11.23 0.19
CA SER A 59 15.80 12.69 0.23
C SER A 59 14.42 13.09 0.79
N LYS A 60 14.38 14.16 1.59
CA LYS A 60 13.15 14.65 2.23
C LYS A 60 11.94 14.75 1.27
N PRO A 61 12.08 15.31 0.03
CA PRO A 61 10.94 15.37 -0.89
C PRO A 61 10.41 13.99 -1.30
N VAL A 62 11.28 13.01 -1.47
CA VAL A 62 10.86 11.65 -1.82
C VAL A 62 10.13 10.97 -0.67
N ALA A 63 10.62 11.14 0.56
CA ALA A 63 9.92 10.65 1.75
C ALA A 63 8.52 11.29 1.86
N GLN A 64 8.40 12.60 1.67
CA GLN A 64 7.11 13.31 1.65
C GLN A 64 6.15 12.78 0.57
N CYS A 65 6.66 12.45 -0.63
CA CYS A 65 5.84 11.81 -1.67
C CYS A 65 5.31 10.46 -1.25
N ILE A 66 6.14 9.63 -0.62
CA ILE A 66 5.73 8.31 -0.13
C ILE A 66 4.62 8.45 0.90
N ASP A 67 4.79 9.32 1.90
CA ASP A 67 3.78 9.57 2.92
C ASP A 67 2.46 10.06 2.32
N TYR A 68 2.53 10.98 1.36
CA TYR A 68 1.35 11.46 0.64
C TYR A 68 0.64 10.33 -0.13
N ILE A 69 1.39 9.49 -0.83
CA ILE A 69 0.85 8.35 -1.59
C ILE A 69 0.11 7.39 -0.66
N TYR A 70 0.69 7.04 0.48
CA TYR A 70 0.02 6.15 1.43
C TYR A 70 -1.23 6.76 2.04
N ALA A 71 -1.19 8.05 2.40
CA ALA A 71 -2.34 8.76 2.96
C ALA A 71 -3.51 8.89 1.96
N HIS A 72 -3.22 8.93 0.66
CA HIS A 72 -4.21 9.16 -0.40
C HIS A 72 -4.35 7.98 -1.37
N ILE A 73 -4.00 6.76 -0.94
CA ILE A 73 -3.94 5.57 -1.83
C ILE A 73 -5.28 5.25 -2.50
N SER A 74 -6.40 5.58 -1.88
CA SER A 74 -7.74 5.43 -2.43
C SER A 74 -8.13 6.53 -3.42
N ALA A 75 -7.39 7.64 -3.48
CA ALA A 75 -7.67 8.74 -4.39
C ALA A 75 -6.90 8.60 -5.72
N ARG A 76 -7.27 9.44 -6.68
CA ARG A 76 -6.45 9.66 -7.87
C ARG A 76 -5.27 10.55 -7.48
N ILE A 77 -4.06 10.04 -7.65
CA ILE A 77 -2.81 10.76 -7.35
C ILE A 77 -2.08 10.99 -8.67
N THR A 78 -1.66 12.22 -8.92
CA THR A 78 -0.86 12.62 -10.09
C THR A 78 0.54 13.08 -9.66
N VAL A 79 1.46 13.14 -10.60
CA VAL A 79 2.81 13.69 -10.35
C VAL A 79 2.71 15.18 -10.03
N GLU A 80 1.75 15.88 -10.62
CA GLU A 80 1.46 17.29 -10.39
C GLU A 80 1.01 17.54 -8.95
N ASP A 81 0.16 16.68 -8.39
CA ASP A 81 -0.27 16.77 -6.98
C ASP A 81 0.94 16.69 -6.04
N LEU A 82 1.83 15.74 -6.30
CA LEU A 82 3.05 15.55 -5.52
C LEU A 82 4.05 16.70 -5.70
N ALA A 83 4.14 17.24 -6.90
CA ALA A 83 4.98 18.39 -7.20
C ALA A 83 4.52 19.64 -6.42
N VAL A 84 3.21 19.89 -6.40
CA VAL A 84 2.61 20.95 -5.59
C VAL A 84 2.87 20.72 -4.09
N TYR A 85 2.64 19.50 -3.63
CA TYR A 85 2.82 19.13 -2.21
C TYR A 85 4.26 19.31 -1.72
N THR A 86 5.24 18.97 -2.55
CA THR A 86 6.67 19.08 -2.23
C THR A 86 7.28 20.44 -2.60
N ASN A 87 6.51 21.32 -3.23
CA ASN A 87 6.95 22.60 -3.77
C ASN A 87 8.15 22.47 -4.75
N LEU A 88 8.10 21.45 -5.61
CA LEU A 88 9.10 21.16 -6.62
C LEU A 88 8.45 21.10 -8.02
N SER A 89 9.25 21.23 -9.07
CA SER A 89 8.74 20.96 -10.41
C SER A 89 8.54 19.46 -10.64
N ALA A 90 7.49 19.09 -11.39
CA ALA A 90 7.17 17.71 -11.72
C ALA A 90 8.35 16.94 -12.36
N SER A 91 9.08 17.62 -13.25
CA SER A 91 10.24 17.04 -13.93
C SER A 91 11.41 16.76 -12.98
N TYR A 92 11.68 17.69 -12.05
CA TYR A 92 12.74 17.50 -11.06
C TYR A 92 12.35 16.39 -10.06
N LEU A 93 11.11 16.42 -9.56
CA LEU A 93 10.60 15.43 -8.63
C LEU A 93 10.63 14.02 -9.23
N SER A 94 10.21 13.85 -10.48
CA SER A 94 10.23 12.55 -11.18
C SER A 94 11.65 11.98 -11.30
N ARG A 95 12.62 12.83 -11.61
CA ARG A 95 14.04 12.45 -11.66
C ARG A 95 14.57 12.04 -10.30
N LEU A 96 14.32 12.85 -9.28
CA LEU A 96 14.76 12.63 -7.92
C LEU A 96 14.16 11.32 -7.35
N PHE A 97 12.87 11.10 -7.57
CA PHE A 97 12.16 9.91 -7.14
C PHE A 97 12.75 8.64 -7.78
N LYS A 98 12.98 8.67 -9.11
CA LYS A 98 13.60 7.55 -9.83
C LYS A 98 15.03 7.31 -9.41
N GLN A 99 15.82 8.33 -9.10
CA GLN A 99 17.17 8.19 -8.56
C GLN A 99 17.18 7.53 -7.17
N ASN A 100 16.23 7.87 -6.32
CA ASN A 100 16.15 7.34 -4.95
C ASN A 100 15.58 5.91 -4.90
N LEU A 101 14.57 5.60 -5.71
CA LEU A 101 13.79 4.34 -5.61
C LEU A 101 13.96 3.41 -6.82
N GLY A 102 14.57 3.87 -7.90
CA GLY A 102 14.77 3.07 -9.11
C GLY A 102 13.53 2.92 -10.01
N VAL A 103 12.35 3.40 -9.56
CA VAL A 103 11.07 3.28 -10.26
C VAL A 103 10.44 4.67 -10.48
N SER A 104 9.53 4.77 -11.46
CA SER A 104 8.79 6.01 -11.67
C SER A 104 7.74 6.21 -10.57
N ILE A 105 7.35 7.47 -10.33
CA ILE A 105 6.26 7.81 -9.40
C ILE A 105 4.97 7.06 -9.77
N SER A 106 4.62 7.05 -11.05
CA SER A 106 3.39 6.42 -11.53
C SER A 106 3.39 4.90 -11.31
N ASP A 107 4.53 4.24 -11.53
CA ASP A 107 4.66 2.80 -11.30
C ASP A 107 4.61 2.49 -9.80
N TYR A 108 5.26 3.31 -8.98
CA TYR A 108 5.21 3.18 -7.53
C TYR A 108 3.77 3.30 -7.00
N ILE A 109 3.01 4.29 -7.47
CA ILE A 109 1.59 4.46 -7.09
C ILE A 109 0.77 3.22 -7.50
N ARG A 110 0.96 2.71 -8.73
CA ARG A 110 0.26 1.50 -9.20
C ARG A 110 0.58 0.29 -8.35
N GLU A 111 1.86 0.06 -8.07
CA GLU A 111 2.33 -1.04 -7.23
C GLU A 111 1.67 -0.98 -5.84
N LYS A 112 1.67 0.19 -5.20
CA LYS A 112 1.05 0.36 -3.87
C LYS A 112 -0.47 0.20 -3.88
N LYS A 113 -1.14 0.61 -4.94
CA LYS A 113 -2.57 0.33 -5.14
C LYS A 113 -2.84 -1.17 -5.29
N ILE A 114 -1.99 -1.89 -6.00
CA ILE A 114 -2.12 -3.35 -6.16
C ILE A 114 -1.85 -4.08 -4.85
N GLU A 115 -0.85 -3.68 -4.07
CA GLU A 115 -0.64 -4.22 -2.71
C GLU A 115 -1.89 -4.03 -1.83
N LYS A 116 -2.51 -2.86 -1.88
CA LYS A 116 -3.77 -2.60 -1.17
C LYS A 116 -4.92 -3.47 -1.70
N ALA A 117 -5.00 -3.66 -3.02
CA ALA A 117 -6.00 -4.54 -3.64
C ALA A 117 -5.83 -6.00 -3.20
N GLN A 118 -4.60 -6.49 -3.06
CA GLN A 118 -4.32 -7.84 -2.55
C GLN A 118 -4.90 -8.01 -1.14
N ASN A 119 -4.71 -7.02 -0.26
CA ASN A 119 -5.27 -7.05 1.09
C ASN A 119 -6.81 -7.05 1.06
N LEU A 120 -7.43 -6.21 0.23
CA LEU A 120 -8.89 -6.18 0.08
C LEU A 120 -9.44 -7.51 -0.48
N LEU A 121 -8.74 -8.13 -1.42
CA LEU A 121 -9.14 -9.44 -1.97
C LEU A 121 -9.06 -10.58 -0.95
N ARG A 122 -8.13 -10.49 0.02
CA ARG A 122 -7.94 -11.50 1.08
C ARG A 122 -8.92 -11.33 2.23
N PHE A 123 -9.14 -10.08 2.65
CA PHE A 123 -9.76 -9.79 3.94
C PHE A 123 -11.11 -9.11 3.83
N SER A 124 -11.67 -9.00 2.61
CA SER A 124 -13.00 -8.42 2.41
C SER A 124 -13.76 -9.12 1.29
N ASP A 125 -15.10 -9.00 1.34
CA ASP A 125 -16.01 -9.50 0.30
C ASP A 125 -16.23 -8.49 -0.85
N TYR A 126 -15.43 -7.43 -0.93
CA TYR A 126 -15.54 -6.45 -1.99
C TYR A 126 -15.45 -7.10 -3.37
N THR A 127 -16.38 -6.73 -4.23
CA THR A 127 -16.33 -7.10 -5.64
C THR A 127 -15.17 -6.42 -6.36
N TYR A 128 -14.77 -6.93 -7.51
CA TYR A 128 -13.66 -6.34 -8.27
C TYR A 128 -13.95 -4.91 -8.74
N ILE A 129 -15.24 -4.59 -9.00
CA ILE A 129 -15.64 -3.23 -9.36
C ILE A 129 -15.56 -2.29 -8.16
N GLU A 130 -15.94 -2.75 -6.97
CA GLU A 130 -15.81 -1.95 -5.73
C GLU A 130 -14.35 -1.67 -5.39
N ILE A 131 -13.46 -2.67 -5.54
CA ILE A 131 -12.01 -2.50 -5.35
C ILE A 131 -11.45 -1.50 -6.37
N ALA A 132 -11.83 -1.65 -7.65
CA ALA A 132 -11.40 -0.74 -8.70
C ALA A 132 -11.82 0.72 -8.42
N ASN A 133 -13.08 0.91 -8.00
CA ASN A 133 -13.61 2.23 -7.64
C ASN A 133 -12.93 2.79 -6.39
N TYR A 134 -12.79 1.97 -5.34
CA TYR A 134 -12.13 2.37 -4.09
C TYR A 134 -10.69 2.83 -4.32
N LEU A 135 -9.95 2.16 -5.19
CA LEU A 135 -8.56 2.50 -5.51
C LEU A 135 -8.43 3.49 -6.69
N SER A 136 -9.56 4.07 -7.14
CA SER A 136 -9.61 5.06 -8.23
C SER A 136 -8.96 4.58 -9.54
N PHE A 137 -9.17 3.32 -9.91
CA PHE A 137 -8.89 2.85 -11.26
C PHE A 137 -9.96 3.38 -12.22
N SER A 138 -9.58 3.66 -13.47
CA SER A 138 -10.49 4.19 -14.50
C SER A 138 -11.63 3.22 -14.88
N SER A 139 -11.42 1.92 -14.68
CA SER A 139 -12.40 0.87 -14.90
C SER A 139 -12.02 -0.43 -14.21
N GLN A 140 -12.97 -1.35 -14.04
CA GLN A 140 -12.69 -2.70 -13.56
C GLN A 140 -11.70 -3.43 -14.48
N SER A 141 -11.81 -3.28 -15.79
CA SER A 141 -10.89 -3.91 -16.75
C SER A 141 -9.46 -3.39 -16.58
N HIS A 142 -9.29 -2.09 -16.38
CA HIS A 142 -7.98 -1.49 -16.12
C HIS A 142 -7.39 -2.01 -14.80
N PHE A 143 -8.20 -2.14 -13.77
CA PHE A 143 -7.78 -2.75 -12.50
C PHE A 143 -7.30 -4.20 -12.71
N ILE A 144 -8.10 -5.04 -13.37
CA ILE A 144 -7.77 -6.46 -13.60
C ILE A 144 -6.45 -6.60 -14.37
N GLN A 145 -6.28 -5.85 -15.46
CA GLN A 145 -5.05 -5.87 -16.26
C GLN A 145 -3.82 -5.41 -15.45
N THR A 146 -3.97 -4.34 -14.68
CA THR A 146 -2.90 -3.83 -13.83
C THR A 146 -2.55 -4.84 -12.73
N PHE A 147 -3.54 -5.43 -12.09
CA PHE A 147 -3.35 -6.45 -11.07
C PHE A 147 -2.60 -7.68 -11.64
N GLU A 148 -3.04 -8.17 -12.79
CA GLU A 148 -2.40 -9.31 -13.46
C GLU A 148 -0.95 -9.00 -13.86
N HIS A 149 -0.68 -7.77 -14.30
CA HIS A 149 0.67 -7.34 -14.63
C HIS A 149 1.63 -7.38 -13.44
N TYR A 150 1.20 -6.92 -12.25
CA TYR A 150 2.06 -6.86 -11.07
C TYR A 150 2.10 -8.16 -10.27
N VAL A 151 1.02 -8.93 -10.26
CA VAL A 151 0.88 -10.13 -9.42
C VAL A 151 1.12 -11.43 -10.20
N GLY A 152 1.01 -11.38 -11.55
CA GLY A 152 1.16 -12.56 -12.41
C GLY A 152 -0.07 -13.47 -12.47
N MET A 153 -1.17 -13.09 -11.83
CA MET A 153 -2.45 -13.81 -11.87
C MET A 153 -3.63 -12.84 -11.75
N THR A 154 -4.81 -13.27 -12.19
CA THR A 154 -6.02 -12.45 -12.10
C THR A 154 -6.49 -12.28 -10.65
N PRO A 155 -7.24 -11.22 -10.32
CA PRO A 155 -7.83 -11.05 -8.98
C PRO A 155 -8.70 -12.24 -8.54
N LYS A 156 -9.37 -12.89 -9.50
CA LYS A 156 -10.19 -14.09 -9.25
C LYS A 156 -9.32 -15.28 -8.81
N GLN A 157 -8.23 -15.53 -9.52
CA GLN A 157 -7.28 -16.60 -9.18
C GLN A 157 -6.62 -16.32 -7.83
N TYR A 158 -6.23 -15.05 -7.58
CA TYR A 158 -5.62 -14.63 -6.32
C TYR A 158 -6.55 -14.86 -5.13
N ARG A 159 -7.81 -14.43 -5.21
CA ARG A 159 -8.81 -14.69 -4.17
C ARG A 159 -9.05 -16.19 -3.96
N GLY A 160 -9.15 -16.97 -5.03
CA GLY A 160 -9.33 -18.42 -4.96
C GLY A 160 -8.12 -19.18 -4.39
N SER A 161 -6.90 -18.71 -4.60
CA SER A 161 -5.69 -19.33 -4.05
C SER A 161 -5.59 -19.13 -2.53
N THR A 162 -6.07 -17.99 -2.04
CA THR A 162 -6.08 -17.66 -0.61
C THR A 162 -7.10 -18.50 0.16
N TYR A 163 -8.26 -18.81 -0.45
CA TYR A 163 -9.26 -19.71 0.15
C TYR A 163 -8.87 -21.19 0.14
N LYS A 164 -7.98 -21.62 -0.76
CA LYS A 164 -7.54 -23.03 -0.84
C LYS A 164 -6.46 -23.42 0.16
N SER A 165 -5.83 -22.46 0.83
CA SER A 165 -4.85 -22.72 1.89
C SER A 165 -5.49 -23.16 3.21
N ASN A 166 -6.81 -23.19 3.30
CA ASN A 166 -7.57 -23.44 4.52
C ASN A 166 -8.21 -24.83 4.58
N TRP A 167 -7.74 -25.83 3.76
CA TRP A 167 -8.21 -27.22 3.81
C TRP A 167 -7.05 -28.20 3.88
#